data_f3d88c9fcb3c894316b4527ced8590d0
#
_entry.id   f3d88c9fcb3c894316b4527ced8590d0
#
_cell.length_a   1.000
_cell.length_b   1.000
_cell.length_c   1.000
_cell.angle_alpha   90.00
_cell.angle_beta   90.00
_cell.angle_gamma   90.00
#
_symmetry.space_group_name_H-M   'P 1'
#
loop_
_entity.id
_entity.type
_entity.pdbx_description
1 polymer ?
#
loop_
_entity_poly.entity_id
_entity_poly.type
_entity_poly.pdbx_seq_one_letter_code
_entity_poly.pdbx_strand_id
1 'polypeptide(L)'
;MNYREEYQRKLRTAREAVQVVRSGDWIDFGWCASAPETLDAALAERWEELYDVKARGAVLTWRPKMFSVPDTAEHFTWHSWHFSGLERKMMEEGIAWYIPLRYSELPRYYRENVDPIRAAMLQVAPMDEEGYFSFGLSTSHLQAVCERSEYVIVEVNECQPRCFGTEASRIHISEVDFVVEAGQQPLRQLPPANPSEVDRAVARLVVEQIPNGACLQLGIGGMPNAVGTLIAQSDLKDLGIHTEMYVDAFVDMARAGKITGRHKSIDRGLQVYAFGMGTQKLYDYLHENPECLSTSVDYTNDARVMAQLENFISINNAVDVDLFGQVNAESSGVRHISGSGGQLDFVLGAYMSPGGKSFICCSSTMTDRNGVVQSRIRPTLKEGSVVTDTRCNTHYLVTEYGAVNLKGAATWQRAEKIISIAHPDFREDLIREAERMKIWRRSNQR
;
A
#
# COMPACT_ATOMS: atom_id res chain seq x y z
N MET A 1 38.16 -3.72 -5.68
CA MET A 1 37.93 -2.30 -5.33
C MET A 1 37.74 -2.25 -3.82
N ASN A 2 38.29 -1.27 -3.12
CA ASN A 2 38.08 -1.16 -1.67
C ASN A 2 36.81 -0.34 -1.42
N TYR A 3 35.70 -0.99 -1.20
CA TYR A 3 34.40 -0.33 -1.00
C TYR A 3 34.36 0.57 0.25
N ARG A 4 35.18 0.29 1.26
CA ARG A 4 35.31 1.17 2.45
C ARG A 4 35.99 2.48 2.12
N GLU A 5 36.99 2.49 1.24
CA GLU A 5 37.61 3.73 0.77
C GLU A 5 36.63 4.54 -0.09
N GLU A 6 35.86 3.87 -0.93
CA GLU A 6 34.84 4.56 -1.74
C GLU A 6 33.72 5.16 -0.85
N TYR A 7 33.29 4.43 0.17
CA TYR A 7 32.36 4.93 1.17
C TYR A 7 32.87 6.22 1.82
N GLN A 8 34.11 6.20 2.33
CA GLN A 8 34.71 7.38 2.97
C GLN A 8 34.85 8.57 1.99
N ARG A 9 35.14 8.32 0.73
CA ARG A 9 35.21 9.37 -0.30
C ARG A 9 33.85 10.02 -0.57
N LYS A 10 32.76 9.26 -0.47
CA LYS A 10 31.38 9.71 -0.70
C LYS A 10 30.69 10.22 0.57
N LEU A 11 31.29 10.02 1.73
CA LEU A 11 30.73 10.46 3.01
C LEU A 11 30.62 11.98 3.06
N ARG A 12 29.42 12.45 3.43
CA ARG A 12 29.09 13.87 3.60
C ARG A 12 28.24 14.06 4.85
N THR A 13 28.29 15.26 5.40
CA THR A 13 27.24 15.71 6.33
C THR A 13 25.92 15.88 5.55
N ALA A 14 24.79 15.77 6.24
CA ALA A 14 23.49 16.01 5.60
C ALA A 14 23.40 17.42 4.99
N ARG A 15 23.95 18.43 5.67
CA ARG A 15 24.02 19.81 5.16
C ARG A 15 24.80 19.94 3.84
N GLU A 16 25.89 19.21 3.69
CA GLU A 16 26.67 19.20 2.44
C GLU A 16 25.92 18.45 1.34
N ALA A 17 25.32 17.30 1.67
CA ALA A 17 24.64 16.46 0.69
C ALA A 17 23.43 17.17 0.06
N VAL A 18 22.63 17.91 0.84
CA VAL A 18 21.44 18.62 0.33
C VAL A 18 21.75 19.88 -0.47
N GLN A 19 23.03 20.31 -0.58
CA GLN A 19 23.42 21.47 -1.37
C GLN A 19 23.17 21.31 -2.88
N VAL A 20 23.00 20.09 -3.36
CA VAL A 20 22.67 19.82 -4.77
C VAL A 20 21.25 20.26 -5.14
N VAL A 21 20.34 20.36 -4.15
CA VAL A 21 18.95 20.77 -4.37
C VAL A 21 18.86 22.27 -4.63
N ARG A 22 18.09 22.65 -5.64
CA ARG A 22 17.89 24.03 -6.10
C ARG A 22 16.40 24.36 -6.15
N SER A 23 16.08 25.64 -6.17
CA SER A 23 14.70 26.10 -6.40
C SER A 23 14.16 25.57 -7.73
N GLY A 24 12.91 25.13 -7.74
CA GLY A 24 12.23 24.54 -8.88
C GLY A 24 12.46 23.05 -9.08
N ASP A 25 13.40 22.44 -8.35
CA ASP A 25 13.74 21.02 -8.53
C ASP A 25 12.63 20.08 -8.08
N TRP A 26 12.62 18.90 -8.70
CA TRP A 26 11.94 17.70 -8.19
C TRP A 26 12.95 16.84 -7.42
N ILE A 27 12.55 16.40 -6.24
CA ILE A 27 13.31 15.44 -5.42
C ILE A 27 12.44 14.23 -5.11
N ASP A 28 13.06 13.08 -4.94
CA ASP A 28 12.40 11.89 -4.42
C ASP A 28 12.80 11.66 -2.98
N PHE A 29 11.82 11.42 -2.10
CA PHE A 29 12.01 11.51 -0.64
C PHE A 29 11.77 10.16 0.05
N GLY A 30 12.32 9.09 -0.48
CA GLY A 30 12.08 7.76 0.06
C GLY A 30 10.57 7.47 0.18
N TRP A 31 10.20 6.56 1.10
CA TRP A 31 8.80 6.17 1.17
C TRP A 31 8.51 5.37 2.45
N CYS A 32 7.28 5.51 3.02
CA CYS A 32 6.82 4.81 4.21
C CYS A 32 7.78 4.95 5.41
N ALA A 33 8.18 3.80 5.99
CA ALA A 33 9.06 3.76 7.16
C ALA A 33 10.53 4.11 6.83
N SER A 34 10.90 4.19 5.56
CA SER A 34 12.28 4.46 5.11
C SER A 34 12.47 5.89 4.57
N ALA A 35 11.66 6.85 5.01
CA ALA A 35 11.86 8.26 4.69
C ALA A 35 13.04 8.84 5.46
N PRO A 36 13.94 9.65 4.81
CA PRO A 36 15.22 10.08 5.38
C PRO A 36 15.07 11.30 6.31
N GLU A 37 15.03 11.08 7.62
CA GLU A 37 14.77 12.14 8.62
C GLU A 37 15.93 13.13 8.78
N THR A 38 17.19 12.67 8.60
CA THR A 38 18.37 13.55 8.75
C THR A 38 18.52 14.47 7.54
N LEU A 39 18.28 13.95 6.35
CA LEU A 39 18.29 14.74 5.11
C LEU A 39 17.12 15.74 5.08
N ASP A 40 15.93 15.35 5.56
CA ASP A 40 14.80 16.26 5.73
C ASP A 40 15.15 17.45 6.61
N ALA A 41 15.75 17.18 7.79
CA ALA A 41 16.14 18.24 8.71
C ALA A 41 17.12 19.24 8.08
N ALA A 42 18.11 18.73 7.35
CA ALA A 42 19.09 19.58 6.66
C ALA A 42 18.49 20.37 5.50
N LEU A 43 17.54 19.77 4.77
CA LEU A 43 16.84 20.46 3.68
C LEU A 43 15.92 21.55 4.23
N ALA A 44 15.23 21.30 5.32
CA ALA A 44 14.38 22.28 6.00
C ALA A 44 15.15 23.52 6.47
N GLU A 45 16.43 23.39 6.87
CA GLU A 45 17.29 24.53 7.25
C GLU A 45 17.56 25.49 6.09
N ARG A 46 17.34 25.06 4.84
CA ARG A 46 17.58 25.86 3.62
C ARG A 46 16.31 26.53 3.08
N TRP A 47 15.22 26.56 3.87
CA TRP A 47 13.93 27.06 3.39
C TRP A 47 13.96 28.49 2.85
N GLU A 48 14.76 29.40 3.44
CA GLU A 48 14.90 30.78 2.97
C GLU A 48 15.58 30.91 1.60
N GLU A 49 16.35 29.89 1.20
CA GLU A 49 17.09 29.84 -0.08
C GLU A 49 16.30 29.15 -1.18
N LEU A 50 15.38 28.23 -0.80
CA LEU A 50 14.74 27.31 -1.72
C LEU A 50 13.28 27.66 -1.95
N TYR A 51 12.85 27.73 -3.18
CA TYR A 51 11.47 27.98 -3.60
C TYR A 51 11.03 26.92 -4.59
N ASP A 52 9.72 26.54 -4.55
CA ASP A 52 9.09 25.64 -5.51
C ASP A 52 9.78 24.26 -5.62
N VAL A 53 10.34 23.74 -4.53
CA VAL A 53 10.89 22.38 -4.49
C VAL A 53 9.75 21.38 -4.30
N LYS A 54 9.67 20.44 -5.23
CA LYS A 54 8.61 19.42 -5.27
C LYS A 54 9.18 18.09 -4.81
N ALA A 55 8.69 17.59 -3.67
CA ALA A 55 9.07 16.28 -3.15
C ALA A 55 8.04 15.22 -3.53
N ARG A 56 8.51 14.07 -4.00
CA ARG A 56 7.68 12.89 -4.28
C ARG A 56 7.90 11.78 -3.27
N GLY A 57 6.83 11.03 -3.02
CA GLY A 57 6.82 9.84 -2.18
C GLY A 57 5.39 9.43 -1.88
N ALA A 58 5.18 8.63 -0.83
CA ALA A 58 3.83 8.27 -0.39
C ALA A 58 3.82 7.80 1.07
N VAL A 59 2.62 7.77 1.64
CA VAL A 59 2.34 7.19 2.97
C VAL A 59 3.27 7.77 4.04
N LEU A 60 3.25 9.07 4.20
CA LEU A 60 3.99 9.73 5.29
C LEU A 60 3.47 9.27 6.66
N THR A 61 4.38 8.78 7.49
CA THR A 61 4.08 8.33 8.86
C THR A 61 4.35 9.42 9.90
N TRP A 62 4.99 10.49 9.49
CA TRP A 62 5.32 11.68 10.28
C TRP A 62 5.38 12.89 9.34
N ARG A 63 5.23 14.10 9.90
CA ARG A 63 5.33 15.33 9.12
C ARG A 63 6.81 15.72 8.99
N PRO A 64 7.39 15.67 7.78
CA PRO A 64 8.76 16.13 7.54
C PRO A 64 8.93 17.60 7.95
N LYS A 65 10.12 17.96 8.41
CA LYS A 65 10.45 19.31 8.85
C LYS A 65 10.35 20.33 7.73
N MET A 66 10.69 19.94 6.49
CA MET A 66 10.54 20.79 5.32
C MET A 66 9.09 21.24 5.10
N PHE A 67 8.09 20.48 5.55
CA PHE A 67 6.68 20.86 5.47
C PHE A 67 6.16 21.57 6.75
N SER A 68 7.06 22.04 7.58
CA SER A 68 6.74 22.75 8.84
C SER A 68 7.43 24.13 8.92
N VAL A 69 8.06 24.58 7.84
CA VAL A 69 8.68 25.91 7.74
C VAL A 69 7.62 26.98 7.47
N PRO A 70 7.92 28.27 7.73
CA PRO A 70 7.02 29.36 7.35
C PRO A 70 6.71 29.33 5.84
N ASP A 71 5.49 29.74 5.47
CA ASP A 71 5.03 29.81 4.08
C ASP A 71 5.37 28.58 3.23
N THR A 72 5.26 27.40 3.84
CA THR A 72 5.71 26.10 3.31
C THR A 72 5.33 25.89 1.85
N ALA A 73 4.11 26.26 1.44
CA ALA A 73 3.60 26.04 0.08
C ALA A 73 4.41 26.79 -1.00
N GLU A 74 5.13 27.85 -0.64
CA GLU A 74 6.00 28.58 -1.57
C GLU A 74 7.36 27.89 -1.72
N HIS A 75 7.80 27.17 -0.69
CA HIS A 75 9.12 26.56 -0.60
C HIS A 75 9.10 25.09 -0.97
N PHE A 76 8.17 24.32 -0.38
CA PHE A 76 8.12 22.87 -0.53
C PHE A 76 6.69 22.38 -0.72
N THR A 77 6.49 21.49 -1.70
CA THR A 77 5.22 20.79 -1.92
C THR A 77 5.42 19.28 -1.95
N TRP A 78 4.41 18.54 -1.51
CA TRP A 78 4.40 17.09 -1.47
C TRP A 78 3.52 16.50 -2.56
N HIS A 79 4.05 15.56 -3.32
CA HIS A 79 3.34 14.88 -4.41
C HIS A 79 3.32 13.37 -4.14
N SER A 80 2.13 12.83 -3.90
CA SER A 80 1.97 11.47 -3.38
C SER A 80 0.97 10.68 -4.21
N TRP A 81 1.28 9.43 -4.45
CA TRP A 81 0.37 8.47 -5.09
C TRP A 81 -0.45 7.64 -4.10
N HIS A 82 -0.26 7.85 -2.79
CA HIS A 82 -1.10 7.24 -1.76
C HIS A 82 -1.09 8.06 -0.48
N PHE A 83 -2.25 8.59 -0.11
CA PHE A 83 -2.37 9.48 1.04
C PHE A 83 -2.58 8.73 2.36
N SER A 84 -1.81 9.08 3.36
CA SER A 84 -2.08 8.80 4.77
C SER A 84 -3.04 9.83 5.39
N GLY A 85 -3.35 9.66 6.67
CA GLY A 85 -4.13 10.66 7.43
C GLY A 85 -3.44 12.01 7.52
N LEU A 86 -2.11 12.03 7.52
CA LEU A 86 -1.31 13.24 7.55
C LEU A 86 -1.37 13.98 6.22
N GLU A 87 -1.21 13.27 5.11
CA GLU A 87 -1.19 13.85 3.77
C GLU A 87 -2.55 14.48 3.40
N ARG A 88 -3.66 13.91 3.92
CA ARG A 88 -4.99 14.55 3.80
C ARG A 88 -5.04 15.92 4.46
N LYS A 89 -4.40 16.09 5.63
CA LYS A 89 -4.31 17.40 6.30
C LYS A 89 -3.43 18.35 5.51
N MET A 90 -2.29 17.86 5.01
CA MET A 90 -1.39 18.65 4.18
C MET A 90 -2.04 19.09 2.87
N MET A 91 -2.95 18.29 2.29
CA MET A 91 -3.75 18.68 1.13
C MET A 91 -4.74 19.81 1.49
N GLU A 92 -5.40 19.74 2.65
CA GLU A 92 -6.28 20.81 3.15
C GLU A 92 -5.50 22.12 3.40
N GLU A 93 -4.20 22.03 3.68
CA GLU A 93 -3.27 23.17 3.84
C GLU A 93 -2.70 23.68 2.49
N GLY A 94 -3.01 23.03 1.37
CA GLY A 94 -2.47 23.39 0.05
C GLY A 94 -1.02 22.96 -0.20
N ILE A 95 -0.49 22.04 0.62
CA ILE A 95 0.91 21.59 0.57
C ILE A 95 1.04 20.25 -0.17
N ALA A 96 0.02 19.39 -0.13
CA ALA A 96 0.07 18.06 -0.72
C ALA A 96 -0.84 17.89 -1.93
N TRP A 97 -0.35 17.17 -2.95
CA TRP A 97 -1.03 16.92 -4.21
C TRP A 97 -1.03 15.43 -4.52
N TYR A 98 -2.17 14.89 -4.94
CA TYR A 98 -2.30 13.48 -5.29
C TYR A 98 -1.92 13.22 -6.73
N ILE A 99 -1.13 12.16 -6.96
CA ILE A 99 -0.78 11.65 -8.28
C ILE A 99 -1.59 10.37 -8.53
N PRO A 100 -2.61 10.37 -9.39
CA PRO A 100 -3.40 9.18 -9.70
C PRO A 100 -2.57 8.20 -10.55
N LEU A 101 -2.18 7.09 -9.93
CA LEU A 101 -1.35 6.08 -10.58
C LEU A 101 -1.58 4.72 -9.90
N ARG A 102 -1.68 3.63 -10.68
CA ARG A 102 -1.65 2.29 -10.11
C ARG A 102 -0.24 1.96 -9.63
N TYR A 103 -0.15 1.29 -8.51
CA TYR A 103 1.13 1.06 -7.87
C TYR A 103 2.09 0.20 -8.69
N SER A 104 1.57 -0.79 -9.44
CA SER A 104 2.36 -1.60 -10.39
C SER A 104 3.06 -0.79 -11.48
N GLU A 105 2.57 0.41 -11.78
CA GLU A 105 3.07 1.24 -12.88
C GLU A 105 4.24 2.15 -12.47
N LEU A 106 4.52 2.28 -11.17
CA LEU A 106 5.54 3.20 -10.66
C LEU A 106 6.91 3.02 -11.31
N PRO A 107 7.52 1.82 -11.39
CA PRO A 107 8.84 1.68 -11.97
C PRO A 107 8.90 2.13 -13.43
N ARG A 108 7.86 1.83 -14.21
CA ARG A 108 7.75 2.30 -15.60
C ARG A 108 7.53 3.81 -15.68
N TYR A 109 6.65 4.36 -14.82
CA TYR A 109 6.42 5.79 -14.74
C TYR A 109 7.72 6.56 -14.47
N TYR A 110 8.52 6.10 -13.52
CA TYR A 110 9.82 6.71 -13.24
C TYR A 110 10.78 6.63 -14.42
N ARG A 111 10.84 5.51 -15.12
CA ARG A 111 11.75 5.33 -16.25
C ARG A 111 11.36 6.13 -17.48
N GLU A 112 10.06 6.35 -17.73
CA GLU A 112 9.56 6.89 -19.00
C GLU A 112 8.91 8.27 -18.90
N ASN A 113 8.23 8.59 -17.79
CA ASN A 113 7.28 9.71 -17.76
C ASN A 113 7.52 10.73 -16.62
N VAL A 114 8.47 10.50 -15.74
CA VAL A 114 8.70 11.39 -14.59
C VAL A 114 9.46 12.64 -15.02
N ASP A 115 9.13 13.78 -14.38
CA ASP A 115 9.99 14.97 -14.47
C ASP A 115 11.40 14.67 -13.98
N PRO A 116 12.44 15.34 -14.51
CA PRO A 116 13.82 15.13 -14.09
C PRO A 116 13.95 15.20 -12.57
N ILE A 117 14.54 14.16 -11.98
CA ILE A 117 14.76 14.07 -10.54
C ILE A 117 16.16 14.62 -10.22
N ARG A 118 16.21 15.73 -9.47
CA ARG A 118 17.47 16.31 -9.04
C ARG A 118 18.20 15.43 -8.05
N ALA A 119 17.49 14.93 -7.04
CA ALA A 119 18.06 14.08 -6.01
C ALA A 119 17.08 13.03 -5.53
N ALA A 120 17.50 11.76 -5.49
CA ALA A 120 16.90 10.73 -4.68
C ALA A 120 17.50 10.79 -3.28
N MET A 121 16.68 10.99 -2.26
CA MET A 121 17.07 10.97 -0.85
C MET A 121 16.43 9.76 -0.19
N LEU A 122 17.22 8.72 0.07
CA LEU A 122 16.73 7.41 0.46
C LEU A 122 17.36 6.94 1.76
N GLN A 123 16.56 6.41 2.69
CA GLN A 123 17.10 5.74 3.87
C GLN A 123 17.37 4.26 3.56
N VAL A 124 18.56 3.78 3.95
CA VAL A 124 19.06 2.44 3.65
C VAL A 124 19.67 1.77 4.88
N ALA A 125 19.79 0.44 4.85
CA ALA A 125 20.56 -0.31 5.83
C ALA A 125 22.08 -0.09 5.63
N PRO A 126 22.92 -0.37 6.64
CA PRO A 126 24.38 -0.31 6.50
C PRO A 126 24.91 -1.10 5.32
N MET A 127 25.98 -0.59 4.69
CA MET A 127 26.66 -1.22 3.57
C MET A 127 27.26 -2.58 3.96
N ASP A 128 27.07 -3.56 3.10
CA ASP A 128 27.67 -4.87 3.29
C ASP A 128 29.13 -4.94 2.78
N GLU A 129 29.74 -6.14 2.94
CA GLU A 129 31.14 -6.38 2.52
C GLU A 129 31.31 -6.35 0.99
N GLU A 130 30.22 -6.55 0.23
CA GLU A 130 30.20 -6.51 -1.23
C GLU A 130 29.93 -5.10 -1.78
N GLY A 131 29.71 -4.12 -0.91
CA GLY A 131 29.47 -2.71 -1.28
C GLY A 131 28.00 -2.38 -1.57
N TYR A 132 27.06 -3.19 -1.16
CA TYR A 132 25.64 -2.95 -1.35
C TYR A 132 24.96 -2.37 -0.11
N PHE A 133 24.04 -1.44 -0.36
CA PHE A 133 23.05 -0.99 0.62
C PHE A 133 21.71 -1.64 0.33
N SER A 134 21.06 -2.25 1.32
CA SER A 134 19.68 -2.70 1.19
C SER A 134 18.72 -1.52 1.35
N PHE A 135 17.69 -1.43 0.50
CA PHE A 135 16.58 -0.49 0.69
C PHE A 135 15.70 -0.83 1.91
N GLY A 136 16.04 -1.90 2.62
CA GLY A 136 15.38 -2.31 3.85
C GLY A 136 13.90 -2.59 3.64
N LEU A 137 13.06 -1.86 4.38
CA LEU A 137 11.60 -2.06 4.34
C LEU A 137 10.94 -1.59 3.03
N SER A 138 11.61 -0.84 2.17
CA SER A 138 10.93 -0.06 1.11
C SER A 138 11.54 -0.26 -0.29
N THR A 139 11.70 -1.51 -0.73
CA THR A 139 12.20 -1.84 -2.07
C THR A 139 11.35 -1.24 -3.18
N SER A 140 10.13 -1.68 -3.31
CA SER A 140 9.09 -1.13 -4.19
C SER A 140 9.59 -0.68 -5.58
N HIS A 141 9.79 0.60 -5.77
CA HIS A 141 10.17 1.26 -7.02
C HIS A 141 11.52 2.01 -6.92
N LEU A 142 12.21 1.90 -5.79
CA LEU A 142 13.37 2.75 -5.49
C LEU A 142 14.54 2.58 -6.46
N GLN A 143 14.73 1.38 -7.03
CA GLN A 143 15.74 1.20 -8.07
C GLN A 143 15.48 2.10 -9.29
N ALA A 144 14.21 2.17 -9.76
CA ALA A 144 13.84 3.05 -10.87
C ALA A 144 14.00 4.54 -10.52
N VAL A 145 13.81 4.92 -9.26
CA VAL A 145 14.10 6.25 -8.75
C VAL A 145 15.59 6.56 -8.90
N CYS A 146 16.46 5.66 -8.42
CA CYS A 146 17.91 5.81 -8.51
C CYS A 146 18.39 5.93 -9.96
N GLU A 147 17.89 5.07 -10.86
CA GLU A 147 18.22 5.08 -12.29
C GLU A 147 17.92 6.41 -13.00
N ARG A 148 16.98 7.19 -12.46
CA ARG A 148 16.47 8.44 -13.07
C ARG A 148 16.90 9.71 -12.37
N SER A 149 17.61 9.59 -11.25
CA SER A 149 18.05 10.72 -10.44
C SER A 149 19.41 11.23 -10.90
N GLU A 150 19.59 12.54 -10.89
CA GLU A 150 20.90 13.16 -11.18
C GLU A 150 21.88 12.90 -10.02
N TYR A 151 21.38 12.90 -8.78
CA TYR A 151 22.14 12.54 -7.58
C TYR A 151 21.38 11.47 -6.77
N VAL A 152 22.10 10.46 -6.35
CA VAL A 152 21.60 9.45 -5.40
C VAL A 152 22.27 9.67 -4.06
N ILE A 153 21.47 10.03 -3.05
CA ILE A 153 21.92 10.32 -1.68
C ILE A 153 21.31 9.26 -0.76
N VAL A 154 22.15 8.45 -0.15
CA VAL A 154 21.69 7.45 0.83
C VAL A 154 21.94 7.92 2.25
N GLU A 155 20.91 7.85 3.07
CA GLU A 155 20.94 8.05 4.51
C GLU A 155 21.04 6.68 5.19
N VAL A 156 22.22 6.36 5.73
CA VAL A 156 22.49 5.07 6.38
C VAL A 156 21.95 5.08 7.79
N ASN A 157 20.96 4.25 8.07
CA ASN A 157 20.37 4.07 9.39
C ASN A 157 20.65 2.66 9.91
N GLU A 158 21.36 2.55 11.05
CA GLU A 158 21.71 1.27 11.67
C GLU A 158 20.47 0.47 12.16
N CYS A 159 19.32 1.14 12.36
CA CYS A 159 18.08 0.48 12.72
C CYS A 159 17.29 -0.04 11.50
N GLN A 160 17.69 0.31 10.27
CA GLN A 160 17.02 -0.18 9.06
C GLN A 160 17.34 -1.67 8.87
N PRO A 161 16.31 -2.55 8.78
CA PRO A 161 16.57 -3.97 8.59
C PRO A 161 17.21 -4.23 7.23
N ARG A 162 18.17 -5.13 7.19
CA ARG A 162 18.70 -5.68 5.95
C ARG A 162 17.74 -6.75 5.45
N CYS A 163 16.89 -6.39 4.50
CA CYS A 163 15.92 -7.32 3.92
C CYS A 163 16.54 -8.03 2.71
N PHE A 164 16.41 -9.35 2.65
CA PHE A 164 16.81 -10.13 1.48
C PHE A 164 15.80 -9.94 0.36
N GLY A 165 16.28 -9.93 -0.87
CA GLY A 165 15.45 -9.70 -2.03
C GLY A 165 16.18 -9.91 -3.35
N THR A 166 15.51 -9.49 -4.42
CA THR A 166 16.09 -9.46 -5.77
C THR A 166 17.10 -8.32 -5.90
N GLU A 167 17.77 -8.20 -7.04
CA GLU A 167 18.67 -7.06 -7.33
C GLU A 167 17.98 -5.71 -7.15
N ALA A 168 16.65 -5.64 -7.36
CA ALA A 168 15.86 -4.43 -7.14
C ALA A 168 15.79 -3.98 -5.66
N SER A 169 16.20 -4.82 -4.70
CA SER A 169 16.13 -4.55 -3.25
C SER A 169 17.36 -3.83 -2.69
N ARG A 170 18.36 -3.56 -3.52
CA ARG A 170 19.66 -3.02 -3.09
C ARG A 170 20.28 -2.09 -4.12
N ILE A 171 21.21 -1.27 -3.70
CA ILE A 171 22.01 -0.39 -4.56
C ILE A 171 23.49 -0.52 -4.22
N HIS A 172 24.34 -0.59 -5.25
CA HIS A 172 25.77 -0.67 -5.05
C HIS A 172 26.38 0.72 -4.83
N ILE A 173 27.42 0.81 -4.00
CA ILE A 173 28.10 2.07 -3.66
C ILE A 173 28.58 2.84 -4.90
N SER A 174 28.90 2.19 -6.03
CA SER A 174 29.30 2.85 -7.26
C SER A 174 28.19 3.70 -7.88
N GLU A 175 26.93 3.42 -7.59
CA GLU A 175 25.74 4.11 -8.10
C GLU A 175 25.24 5.21 -7.15
N VAL A 176 25.87 5.37 -5.98
CA VAL A 176 25.56 6.37 -4.97
C VAL A 176 26.51 7.56 -5.12
N ASP A 177 26.01 8.78 -5.04
CA ASP A 177 26.85 10.00 -5.09
C ASP A 177 27.30 10.44 -3.70
N PHE A 178 26.37 10.45 -2.73
CA PHE A 178 26.66 10.84 -1.35
C PHE A 178 26.10 9.84 -0.35
N VAL A 179 26.89 9.59 0.68
CA VAL A 179 26.51 8.79 1.85
C VAL A 179 26.40 9.72 3.06
N VAL A 180 25.31 9.64 3.79
CA VAL A 180 25.07 10.38 5.03
C VAL A 180 24.79 9.36 6.15
N GLU A 181 25.53 9.45 7.25
CA GLU A 181 25.31 8.56 8.40
C GLU A 181 24.26 9.18 9.34
N ALA A 182 23.15 8.48 9.55
CA ALA A 182 22.10 8.86 10.48
C ALA A 182 22.28 8.22 11.87
N GLY A 183 23.19 7.26 12.00
CA GLY A 183 23.40 6.48 13.22
C GLY A 183 22.21 5.57 13.54
N GLN A 184 21.83 5.48 14.81
CA GLN A 184 20.74 4.63 15.30
C GLN A 184 19.45 5.45 15.42
N GLN A 185 18.70 5.59 14.34
CA GLN A 185 17.38 6.24 14.35
C GLN A 185 16.28 5.18 14.41
N PRO A 186 15.47 5.10 15.48
CA PRO A 186 14.35 4.18 15.55
C PRO A 186 13.38 4.42 14.39
N LEU A 187 13.02 3.34 13.69
CA LEU A 187 12.08 3.42 12.57
C LEU A 187 10.67 3.74 13.05
N ARG A 188 9.94 4.48 12.22
CA ARG A 188 8.52 4.75 12.46
C ARG A 188 7.72 3.45 12.37
N GLN A 189 6.82 3.27 13.30
CA GLN A 189 5.96 2.10 13.37
C GLN A 189 4.52 2.43 13.03
N LEU A 190 3.83 1.48 12.44
CA LEU A 190 2.39 1.50 12.25
C LEU A 190 1.78 0.43 13.17
N PRO A 191 1.28 0.80 14.35
CA PRO A 191 0.63 -0.16 15.23
C PRO A 191 -0.58 -0.81 14.53
N PRO A 192 -0.82 -2.12 14.77
CA PRO A 192 -1.98 -2.79 14.20
C PRO A 192 -3.28 -2.17 14.76
N ALA A 193 -4.24 -1.90 13.89
CA ALA A 193 -5.55 -1.44 14.31
C ALA A 193 -6.27 -2.56 15.08
N ASN A 194 -6.94 -2.21 16.19
CA ASN A 194 -7.78 -3.17 16.92
C ASN A 194 -9.04 -3.49 16.12
N PRO A 195 -9.31 -4.77 15.80
CA PRO A 195 -10.51 -5.15 15.07
C PRO A 195 -11.79 -4.84 15.87
N SER A 196 -12.78 -4.24 15.21
CA SER A 196 -14.14 -4.13 15.73
C SER A 196 -14.88 -5.48 15.64
N GLU A 197 -16.06 -5.59 16.24
CA GLU A 197 -16.92 -6.78 16.07
C GLU A 197 -17.34 -6.96 14.61
N VAL A 198 -17.58 -5.87 13.89
CA VAL A 198 -17.87 -5.89 12.45
C VAL A 198 -16.68 -6.43 11.67
N ASP A 199 -15.46 -5.97 11.95
CA ASP A 199 -14.24 -6.49 11.31
C ASP A 199 -14.09 -7.99 11.53
N ARG A 200 -14.36 -8.49 12.76
CA ARG A 200 -14.30 -9.91 13.08
C ARG A 200 -15.38 -10.72 12.36
N ALA A 201 -16.59 -10.16 12.19
CA ALA A 201 -17.65 -10.82 11.45
C ALA A 201 -17.30 -10.96 9.96
N VAL A 202 -16.82 -9.88 9.33
CA VAL A 202 -16.36 -9.90 7.95
C VAL A 202 -15.19 -10.88 7.78
N ALA A 203 -14.21 -10.83 8.68
CA ALA A 203 -13.04 -11.71 8.64
C ALA A 203 -13.41 -13.21 8.70
N ARG A 204 -14.40 -13.60 9.53
CA ARG A 204 -14.89 -15.00 9.56
C ARG A 204 -15.41 -15.45 8.21
N LEU A 205 -16.25 -14.63 7.55
CA LEU A 205 -16.81 -14.95 6.23
C LEU A 205 -15.74 -15.08 5.15
N VAL A 206 -14.66 -14.30 5.25
CA VAL A 206 -13.53 -14.38 4.33
C VAL A 206 -12.69 -15.63 4.59
N VAL A 207 -12.33 -15.91 5.85
CA VAL A 207 -11.49 -17.07 6.22
C VAL A 207 -12.14 -18.40 5.85
N GLU A 208 -13.46 -18.53 5.98
CA GLU A 208 -14.22 -19.71 5.54
C GLU A 208 -14.08 -20.02 4.03
N GLN A 209 -13.67 -19.03 3.22
CA GLN A 209 -13.51 -19.17 1.77
C GLN A 209 -12.06 -19.49 1.35
N ILE A 210 -11.10 -19.51 2.29
CA ILE A 210 -9.69 -19.72 2.03
C ILE A 210 -9.37 -21.22 2.10
N PRO A 211 -8.89 -21.84 1.00
CA PRO A 211 -8.46 -23.23 1.05
C PRO A 211 -7.04 -23.38 1.63
N ASN A 212 -6.69 -24.56 2.10
CA ASN A 212 -5.31 -24.90 2.40
C ASN A 212 -4.42 -24.71 1.16
N GLY A 213 -3.19 -24.27 1.37
CA GLY A 213 -2.26 -24.00 0.28
C GLY A 213 -2.51 -22.72 -0.50
N ALA A 214 -3.52 -21.93 -0.16
CA ALA A 214 -3.78 -20.64 -0.81
C ALA A 214 -2.59 -19.68 -0.66
N CYS A 215 -2.39 -18.82 -1.66
CA CYS A 215 -1.43 -17.72 -1.60
C CYS A 215 -2.18 -16.42 -1.29
N LEU A 216 -1.70 -15.65 -0.30
CA LEU A 216 -2.44 -14.53 0.29
C LEU A 216 -1.82 -13.18 0.00
N GLN A 217 -2.70 -12.19 -0.24
CA GLN A 217 -2.44 -10.76 -0.10
C GLN A 217 -3.43 -10.17 0.90
N LEU A 218 -2.93 -9.36 1.83
CA LEU A 218 -3.74 -8.61 2.80
C LEU A 218 -3.45 -7.11 2.68
N GLY A 219 -4.51 -6.30 2.85
CA GLY A 219 -4.37 -4.86 3.09
C GLY A 219 -4.02 -4.54 4.55
N ILE A 220 -4.22 -3.28 4.94
CA ILE A 220 -4.04 -2.77 6.31
C ILE A 220 -5.39 -2.47 6.96
N GLY A 221 -5.42 -2.42 8.30
CA GLY A 221 -6.58 -2.03 9.09
C GLY A 221 -7.12 -3.13 9.98
N GLY A 222 -8.24 -2.87 10.65
CA GLY A 222 -8.84 -3.78 11.62
C GLY A 222 -9.27 -5.11 11.01
N MET A 223 -9.92 -5.09 9.86
CA MET A 223 -10.42 -6.31 9.21
C MET A 223 -9.26 -7.22 8.71
N PRO A 224 -8.23 -6.75 8.00
CA PRO A 224 -7.08 -7.60 7.66
C PRO A 224 -6.36 -8.16 8.90
N ASN A 225 -6.24 -7.39 9.98
CA ASN A 225 -5.68 -7.90 11.24
C ASN A 225 -6.55 -9.01 11.83
N ALA A 226 -7.89 -8.88 11.78
CA ALA A 226 -8.80 -9.92 12.21
C ALA A 226 -8.65 -11.20 11.36
N VAL A 227 -8.51 -11.06 10.04
CA VAL A 227 -8.24 -12.20 9.14
C VAL A 227 -6.97 -12.92 9.55
N GLY A 228 -5.86 -12.19 9.74
CA GLY A 228 -4.58 -12.76 10.16
C GLY A 228 -4.67 -13.49 11.49
N THR A 229 -5.34 -12.91 12.48
CA THR A 229 -5.57 -13.55 13.80
C THR A 229 -6.39 -14.83 13.67
N LEU A 230 -7.46 -14.82 12.90
CA LEU A 230 -8.32 -16.01 12.69
C LEU A 230 -7.55 -17.11 11.96
N ILE A 231 -6.77 -16.78 10.93
CA ILE A 231 -5.94 -17.76 10.22
C ILE A 231 -4.91 -18.38 11.16
N ALA A 232 -4.23 -17.57 11.97
CA ALA A 232 -3.23 -18.06 12.93
C ALA A 232 -3.83 -19.07 13.93
N GLN A 233 -5.10 -18.93 14.28
CA GLN A 233 -5.85 -19.79 15.21
C GLN A 233 -6.63 -20.93 14.53
N SER A 234 -6.74 -20.95 13.21
CA SER A 234 -7.51 -21.93 12.44
C SER A 234 -6.72 -23.21 12.14
N ASP A 235 -7.38 -24.18 11.51
CA ASP A 235 -6.75 -25.41 10.98
C ASP A 235 -6.15 -25.21 9.58
N LEU A 236 -6.16 -23.99 9.04
CA LEU A 236 -5.54 -23.68 7.77
C LEU A 236 -4.02 -23.92 7.82
N LYS A 237 -3.49 -24.43 6.73
CA LYS A 237 -2.08 -24.80 6.64
C LYS A 237 -1.54 -24.62 5.24
N ASP A 238 -0.20 -24.58 5.17
CA ASP A 238 0.58 -24.55 3.94
C ASP A 238 0.30 -23.33 3.06
N LEU A 239 -0.08 -22.22 3.67
CA LEU A 239 -0.37 -20.98 2.98
C LEU A 239 0.92 -20.37 2.39
N GLY A 240 0.79 -19.61 1.34
CA GLY A 240 1.84 -18.79 0.74
C GLY A 240 1.55 -17.30 0.94
N ILE A 241 2.58 -16.48 0.76
CA ILE A 241 2.46 -15.01 0.74
C ILE A 241 3.00 -14.48 -0.58
N HIS A 242 2.21 -13.63 -1.22
CA HIS A 242 2.60 -12.78 -2.33
C HIS A 242 1.76 -11.51 -2.21
N THR A 243 2.37 -10.44 -1.72
CA THR A 243 1.65 -9.25 -1.28
C THR A 243 2.38 -7.98 -1.68
N GLU A 244 1.67 -6.89 -1.78
CA GLU A 244 2.25 -5.56 -1.92
C GLU A 244 2.97 -5.17 -0.64
N MET A 245 2.22 -5.10 0.45
CA MET A 245 2.70 -4.71 1.77
C MET A 245 2.79 -5.92 2.70
N TYR A 246 3.94 -6.12 3.33
CA TYR A 246 4.11 -7.08 4.40
C TYR A 246 3.69 -6.46 5.73
N VAL A 247 2.76 -7.10 6.45
CA VAL A 247 2.14 -6.59 7.67
C VAL A 247 2.32 -7.55 8.85
N ASP A 248 2.16 -7.06 10.11
CA ASP A 248 2.30 -7.86 11.33
C ASP A 248 1.46 -9.15 11.34
N ALA A 249 0.30 -9.14 10.70
CA ALA A 249 -0.58 -10.30 10.58
C ALA A 249 0.13 -11.50 9.91
N PHE A 250 0.98 -11.25 8.91
CA PHE A 250 1.76 -12.31 8.27
C PHE A 250 2.84 -12.89 9.21
N VAL A 251 3.46 -12.05 10.04
CA VAL A 251 4.40 -12.53 11.08
C VAL A 251 3.70 -13.47 12.05
N ASP A 252 2.49 -13.13 12.48
CA ASP A 252 1.71 -13.96 13.40
C ASP A 252 1.33 -15.29 12.76
N MET A 253 0.90 -15.30 11.50
CA MET A 253 0.63 -16.52 10.73
C MET A 253 1.89 -17.38 10.53
N ALA A 254 3.02 -16.77 10.22
CA ALA A 254 4.30 -17.49 10.03
C ALA A 254 4.76 -18.13 11.34
N ARG A 255 4.75 -17.39 12.46
CA ARG A 255 5.08 -17.90 13.80
C ARG A 255 4.11 -19.00 14.27
N ALA A 256 2.86 -18.97 13.84
CA ALA A 256 1.90 -20.04 14.08
C ALA A 256 2.06 -21.26 13.14
N GLY A 257 3.09 -21.27 12.28
CA GLY A 257 3.39 -22.38 11.36
C GLY A 257 2.39 -22.53 10.21
N LYS A 258 1.64 -21.45 9.87
CA LYS A 258 0.64 -21.49 8.80
C LYS A 258 1.26 -21.27 7.42
N ILE A 259 2.39 -20.61 7.35
CA ILE A 259 3.05 -20.19 6.11
C ILE A 259 4.21 -21.15 5.79
N THR A 260 4.11 -21.84 4.66
CA THR A 260 5.19 -22.69 4.13
C THR A 260 5.54 -22.34 2.69
N GLY A 261 4.63 -21.70 1.95
CA GLY A 261 4.80 -21.39 0.54
C GLY A 261 5.00 -22.61 -0.37
N ARG A 262 4.88 -23.83 0.12
CA ARG A 262 5.24 -25.05 -0.63
C ARG A 262 4.34 -25.35 -1.81
N HIS A 263 3.14 -24.78 -1.85
CA HIS A 263 2.19 -24.92 -2.95
C HIS A 263 2.26 -23.79 -3.97
N LYS A 264 3.10 -22.77 -3.76
CA LYS A 264 3.32 -21.73 -4.74
C LYS A 264 3.94 -22.32 -6.01
N SER A 265 3.39 -21.96 -7.17
CA SER A 265 3.90 -22.40 -8.48
C SER A 265 5.19 -21.69 -8.86
N ILE A 266 5.33 -20.43 -8.41
CA ILE A 266 6.52 -19.58 -8.55
C ILE A 266 6.96 -19.12 -7.16
N ASP A 267 8.21 -18.74 -6.99
CA ASP A 267 8.80 -18.31 -5.71
C ASP A 267 8.47 -19.28 -4.56
N ARG A 268 8.60 -20.57 -4.83
CA ARG A 268 8.19 -21.61 -3.91
C ARG A 268 8.97 -21.55 -2.61
N GLY A 269 8.25 -21.54 -1.49
CA GLY A 269 8.84 -21.43 -0.14
C GLY A 269 9.15 -19.99 0.27
N LEU A 270 9.02 -18.99 -0.62
CA LEU A 270 9.33 -17.61 -0.34
C LEU A 270 8.07 -16.77 -0.09
N GLN A 271 8.19 -15.85 0.85
CA GLN A 271 7.20 -14.85 1.19
C GLN A 271 7.53 -13.55 0.44
N VAL A 272 6.83 -13.30 -0.66
CA VAL A 272 7.14 -12.23 -1.62
C VAL A 272 6.40 -10.94 -1.27
N TYR A 273 7.10 -9.79 -1.28
CA TYR A 273 6.51 -8.50 -0.98
C TYR A 273 7.29 -7.33 -1.61
N ALA A 274 6.63 -6.18 -1.78
CA ALA A 274 7.26 -4.96 -2.30
C ALA A 274 7.81 -4.07 -1.19
N PHE A 275 7.11 -3.97 -0.06
CA PHE A 275 7.56 -3.22 1.11
C PHE A 275 6.95 -3.76 2.39
N GLY A 276 7.55 -3.43 3.53
CA GLY A 276 7.08 -3.81 4.86
C GLY A 276 6.75 -2.58 5.71
N MET A 277 5.63 -2.63 6.43
CA MET A 277 5.26 -1.59 7.37
C MET A 277 4.41 -2.15 8.51
N GLY A 278 4.84 -1.93 9.74
CA GLY A 278 4.19 -2.47 10.93
C GLY A 278 4.88 -2.06 12.20
N THR A 279 4.98 -2.99 13.15
CA THR A 279 5.69 -2.79 14.42
C THR A 279 7.14 -3.29 14.33
N GLN A 280 7.91 -3.07 15.40
CA GLN A 280 9.28 -3.60 15.53
C GLN A 280 9.31 -5.13 15.35
N LYS A 281 8.26 -5.84 15.78
CA LYS A 281 8.12 -7.30 15.59
C LYS A 281 8.25 -7.72 14.11
N LEU A 282 7.64 -6.93 13.21
CA LEU A 282 7.73 -7.14 11.78
C LEU A 282 9.12 -6.81 11.26
N TYR A 283 9.71 -5.70 11.70
CA TYR A 283 11.04 -5.27 11.26
C TYR A 283 12.12 -6.29 11.65
N ASP A 284 12.05 -6.80 12.87
CA ASP A 284 12.93 -7.89 13.34
C ASP A 284 12.71 -9.19 12.56
N TYR A 285 11.47 -9.49 12.15
CA TYR A 285 11.16 -10.68 11.38
C TYR A 285 11.70 -10.62 9.95
N LEU A 286 11.68 -9.45 9.32
CA LEU A 286 12.19 -9.26 7.96
C LEU A 286 13.71 -9.15 7.88
N HIS A 287 14.36 -8.79 9.01
CA HIS A 287 15.82 -8.63 9.06
C HIS A 287 16.52 -9.96 8.78
N GLU A 288 17.30 -10.01 7.70
CA GLU A 288 18.09 -11.18 7.25
C GLU A 288 17.31 -12.51 7.23
N ASN A 289 16.01 -12.44 6.94
CA ASN A 289 15.16 -13.62 6.88
C ASN A 289 15.18 -14.25 5.48
N PRO A 290 15.77 -15.47 5.32
CA PRO A 290 15.89 -16.11 4.01
C PRO A 290 14.57 -16.63 3.43
N GLU A 291 13.49 -16.68 4.23
CA GLU A 291 12.15 -17.04 3.76
C GLU A 291 11.42 -15.86 3.12
N CYS A 292 11.94 -14.63 3.29
CA CYS A 292 11.33 -13.40 2.81
C CYS A 292 12.05 -12.87 1.57
N LEU A 293 11.30 -12.51 0.54
CA LEU A 293 11.83 -11.98 -0.72
C LEU A 293 11.24 -10.60 -1.00
N SER A 294 12.02 -9.56 -0.74
CA SER A 294 11.68 -8.20 -1.12
C SER A 294 11.99 -7.97 -2.61
N THR A 295 11.06 -7.39 -3.36
CA THR A 295 11.25 -7.18 -4.80
C THR A 295 10.49 -5.96 -5.32
N SER A 296 10.70 -5.62 -6.59
CA SER A 296 10.07 -4.49 -7.24
C SER A 296 8.54 -4.65 -7.34
N VAL A 297 7.83 -3.53 -7.24
CA VAL A 297 6.36 -3.51 -7.23
C VAL A 297 5.75 -3.91 -8.58
N ASP A 298 6.44 -3.71 -9.68
CA ASP A 298 6.01 -4.19 -11.01
C ASP A 298 6.11 -5.72 -11.16
N TYR A 299 6.75 -6.42 -10.20
CA TYR A 299 6.67 -7.87 -10.07
C TYR A 299 5.56 -8.29 -9.09
N THR A 300 5.53 -7.73 -7.89
CA THR A 300 4.54 -8.15 -6.87
C THR A 300 3.10 -7.87 -7.30
N ASN A 301 2.90 -6.75 -7.99
CA ASN A 301 1.59 -6.26 -8.41
C ASN A 301 1.25 -6.60 -9.88
N ASP A 302 2.09 -7.36 -10.58
CA ASP A 302 1.74 -7.81 -11.94
C ASP A 302 0.67 -8.90 -11.91
N ALA A 303 -0.50 -8.61 -12.47
CA ALA A 303 -1.60 -9.56 -12.57
C ALA A 303 -1.20 -10.86 -13.31
N ARG A 304 -0.23 -10.81 -14.24
CA ARG A 304 0.30 -11.97 -14.95
C ARG A 304 1.19 -12.84 -14.07
N VAL A 305 1.90 -12.25 -13.12
CA VAL A 305 2.66 -12.98 -12.09
C VAL A 305 1.70 -13.67 -11.14
N MET A 306 0.72 -12.94 -10.62
CA MET A 306 -0.30 -13.47 -9.71
C MET A 306 -1.15 -14.57 -10.36
N ALA A 307 -1.43 -14.48 -11.66
CA ALA A 307 -2.18 -15.49 -12.41
C ALA A 307 -1.48 -16.87 -12.46
N GLN A 308 -0.18 -16.95 -12.16
CA GLN A 308 0.57 -18.19 -12.07
C GLN A 308 0.46 -18.87 -10.70
N LEU A 309 -0.04 -18.15 -9.69
CA LEU A 309 -0.23 -18.67 -8.34
C LEU A 309 -1.63 -19.29 -8.21
N GLU A 310 -1.73 -20.58 -7.98
CA GLU A 310 -3.02 -21.23 -7.75
C GLU A 310 -3.65 -20.79 -6.42
N ASN A 311 -4.99 -20.67 -6.38
CA ASN A 311 -5.76 -20.24 -5.22
C ASN A 311 -5.23 -18.91 -4.63
N PHE A 312 -4.93 -17.95 -5.47
CA PHE A 312 -4.49 -16.64 -5.02
C PHE A 312 -5.69 -15.86 -4.41
N ILE A 313 -5.56 -15.45 -3.18
CA ILE A 313 -6.61 -14.77 -2.42
C ILE A 313 -6.17 -13.34 -2.13
N SER A 314 -6.87 -12.36 -2.71
CA SER A 314 -6.67 -10.95 -2.40
C SER A 314 -7.78 -10.41 -1.50
N ILE A 315 -7.41 -9.64 -0.46
CA ILE A 315 -8.35 -9.12 0.54
C ILE A 315 -8.09 -7.64 0.72
N ASN A 316 -9.04 -6.81 0.27
CA ASN A 316 -8.94 -5.36 0.25
C ASN A 316 -10.20 -4.70 0.82
N ASN A 317 -10.07 -3.44 1.24
CA ASN A 317 -11.16 -2.66 1.82
C ASN A 317 -11.76 -1.68 0.81
N ALA A 318 -13.05 -1.33 1.01
CA ALA A 318 -13.72 -0.26 0.29
C ALA A 318 -14.24 0.84 1.23
N VAL A 319 -14.36 2.05 0.71
CA VAL A 319 -15.05 3.18 1.36
C VAL A 319 -16.56 3.02 1.18
N ASP A 320 -17.02 2.84 -0.05
CA ASP A 320 -18.41 2.52 -0.39
C ASP A 320 -18.52 1.76 -1.73
N VAL A 321 -19.68 1.15 -1.95
CA VAL A 321 -19.98 0.33 -3.14
C VAL A 321 -21.40 0.66 -3.61
N ASP A 322 -21.65 0.65 -4.91
CA ASP A 322 -23.00 0.86 -5.44
C ASP A 322 -23.70 -0.44 -5.87
N LEU A 323 -25.00 -0.33 -6.20
CA LEU A 323 -25.84 -1.47 -6.61
C LEU A 323 -25.43 -2.08 -7.96
N PHE A 324 -24.57 -1.40 -8.74
CA PHE A 324 -23.98 -1.96 -9.95
C PHE A 324 -22.71 -2.77 -9.65
N GLY A 325 -22.17 -2.66 -8.43
CA GLY A 325 -20.93 -3.30 -8.00
C GLY A 325 -19.67 -2.51 -8.36
N GLN A 326 -19.80 -1.20 -8.56
CA GLN A 326 -18.64 -0.29 -8.62
C GLN A 326 -18.13 -0.07 -7.20
N VAL A 327 -16.81 -0.08 -7.04
CA VAL A 327 -16.12 0.05 -5.75
C VAL A 327 -15.35 1.35 -5.71
N ASN A 328 -15.54 2.12 -4.65
CA ASN A 328 -14.72 3.28 -4.31
C ASN A 328 -13.90 2.94 -3.06
N ALA A 329 -12.60 3.04 -3.17
CA ALA A 329 -11.65 2.88 -2.05
C ALA A 329 -10.79 4.13 -1.81
N GLU A 330 -10.95 5.20 -2.62
CA GLU A 330 -10.03 6.32 -2.68
C GLU A 330 -10.60 7.64 -2.18
N SER A 331 -11.93 7.83 -2.22
CA SER A 331 -12.52 9.15 -2.00
C SER A 331 -13.84 9.11 -1.21
N SER A 332 -14.31 10.29 -0.78
CA SER A 332 -15.66 10.51 -0.31
C SER A 332 -16.23 11.72 -1.05
N GLY A 333 -16.96 11.47 -2.15
CA GLY A 333 -17.23 12.47 -3.16
C GLY A 333 -15.91 12.97 -3.74
N VAL A 334 -15.78 14.28 -3.88
CA VAL A 334 -14.54 14.92 -4.39
C VAL A 334 -13.39 14.95 -3.38
N ARG A 335 -13.64 14.61 -2.11
CA ARG A 335 -12.59 14.60 -1.07
C ARG A 335 -11.75 13.36 -1.19
N HIS A 336 -10.48 13.52 -1.50
CA HIS A 336 -9.51 12.42 -1.57
C HIS A 336 -9.22 11.84 -0.18
N ILE A 337 -9.11 10.51 -0.05
CA ILE A 337 -8.87 9.80 1.21
C ILE A 337 -7.54 9.05 1.21
N SER A 338 -7.27 8.28 0.15
CA SER A 338 -6.09 7.39 0.12
C SER A 338 -5.42 7.42 -1.26
N GLY A 339 -5.50 6.38 -2.01
CA GLY A 339 -4.99 6.22 -3.37
C GLY A 339 -5.42 4.87 -3.92
N SER A 340 -5.25 4.65 -5.22
CA SER A 340 -5.55 3.36 -5.84
C SER A 340 -4.66 2.25 -5.27
N GLY A 341 -3.40 2.56 -4.93
CA GLY A 341 -2.44 1.54 -4.54
C GLY A 341 -2.40 0.42 -5.57
N GLY A 342 -2.24 -0.80 -5.10
CA GLY A 342 -2.33 -2.01 -5.90
C GLY A 342 -3.69 -2.72 -5.86
N GLN A 343 -4.75 -2.13 -5.30
CA GLN A 343 -6.02 -2.82 -5.13
C GLN A 343 -6.53 -3.42 -6.44
N LEU A 344 -6.61 -2.63 -7.52
CA LEU A 344 -7.04 -3.11 -8.84
C LEU A 344 -6.10 -4.20 -9.40
N ASP A 345 -4.79 -4.06 -9.19
CA ASP A 345 -3.80 -5.05 -9.63
C ASP A 345 -4.10 -6.43 -9.00
N PHE A 346 -4.34 -6.46 -7.69
CA PHE A 346 -4.64 -7.68 -6.94
C PHE A 346 -6.04 -8.22 -7.23
N VAL A 347 -7.03 -7.37 -7.46
CA VAL A 347 -8.37 -7.77 -7.91
C VAL A 347 -8.31 -8.52 -9.24
N LEU A 348 -7.55 -7.98 -10.19
CA LEU A 348 -7.33 -8.59 -11.51
C LEU A 348 -6.54 -9.90 -11.38
N GLY A 349 -5.39 -9.87 -10.71
CA GLY A 349 -4.50 -11.02 -10.54
C GLY A 349 -5.18 -12.19 -9.84
N ALA A 350 -5.93 -11.94 -8.77
CA ALA A 350 -6.65 -12.96 -8.05
C ALA A 350 -7.75 -13.61 -8.89
N TYR A 351 -8.43 -12.86 -9.76
CA TYR A 351 -9.43 -13.45 -10.66
C TYR A 351 -8.81 -14.23 -11.82
N MET A 352 -7.63 -13.84 -12.28
CA MET A 352 -6.88 -14.57 -13.30
C MET A 352 -6.22 -15.84 -12.78
N SER A 353 -5.98 -15.94 -11.47
CA SER A 353 -5.42 -17.11 -10.81
C SER A 353 -6.41 -18.28 -10.82
N PRO A 354 -6.00 -19.51 -11.20
CA PRO A 354 -6.84 -20.69 -11.09
C PRO A 354 -7.29 -20.92 -9.65
N GLY A 355 -8.62 -20.95 -9.40
CA GLY A 355 -9.20 -21.07 -8.06
C GLY A 355 -9.10 -19.81 -7.21
N GLY A 356 -8.49 -18.75 -7.73
CA GLY A 356 -8.28 -17.50 -7.02
C GLY A 356 -9.56 -16.72 -6.75
N LYS A 357 -9.53 -15.89 -5.71
CA LYS A 357 -10.67 -15.06 -5.29
C LYS A 357 -10.20 -13.69 -4.85
N SER A 358 -10.89 -12.64 -5.29
CA SER A 358 -10.71 -11.29 -4.80
C SER A 358 -11.89 -10.91 -3.89
N PHE A 359 -11.60 -10.52 -2.66
CA PHE A 359 -12.58 -10.05 -1.68
C PHE A 359 -12.44 -8.54 -1.50
N ILE A 360 -13.53 -7.81 -1.78
CA ILE A 360 -13.68 -6.42 -1.40
C ILE A 360 -14.57 -6.38 -0.15
N CYS A 361 -14.03 -5.86 0.93
CA CYS A 361 -14.65 -5.89 2.25
C CYS A 361 -14.98 -4.48 2.73
N CYS A 362 -16.14 -4.31 3.34
CA CYS A 362 -16.48 -3.09 4.05
C CYS A 362 -17.51 -3.38 5.17
N SER A 363 -17.54 -2.54 6.21
CA SER A 363 -18.72 -2.51 7.08
C SER A 363 -19.92 -2.02 6.27
N SER A 364 -21.12 -2.56 6.53
CA SER A 364 -22.32 -2.16 5.80
C SER A 364 -22.72 -0.70 6.05
N THR A 365 -22.29 -0.14 7.19
CA THR A 365 -22.57 1.23 7.60
C THR A 365 -21.35 1.99 8.10
N MET A 366 -21.48 3.30 8.18
CA MET A 366 -20.58 4.21 8.87
C MET A 366 -21.37 5.26 9.64
N THR A 367 -20.77 5.80 10.69
CA THR A 367 -21.34 6.96 11.41
C THR A 367 -20.56 8.21 10.95
N ASP A 368 -21.29 9.22 10.51
CA ASP A 368 -20.70 10.48 10.10
C ASP A 368 -20.34 11.38 11.30
N ARG A 369 -19.74 12.56 11.03
CA ARG A 369 -19.31 13.51 12.06
C ARG A 369 -20.45 14.04 12.94
N ASN A 370 -21.69 13.95 12.47
CA ASN A 370 -22.90 14.40 13.17
C ASN A 370 -23.57 13.26 13.95
N GLY A 371 -22.97 12.08 13.97
CA GLY A 371 -23.54 10.89 14.63
C GLY A 371 -24.61 10.17 13.81
N VAL A 372 -24.80 10.53 12.53
CA VAL A 372 -25.79 9.90 11.67
C VAL A 372 -25.23 8.63 11.04
N VAL A 373 -25.94 7.51 11.21
CA VAL A 373 -25.59 6.25 10.57
C VAL A 373 -25.95 6.31 9.09
N GLN A 374 -25.01 6.00 8.23
CA GLN A 374 -25.16 5.97 6.77
C GLN A 374 -24.77 4.62 6.20
N SER A 375 -25.48 4.15 5.18
CA SER A 375 -25.09 2.97 4.43
C SER A 375 -23.82 3.21 3.62
N ARG A 376 -22.89 2.23 3.60
CA ARG A 376 -21.78 2.18 2.66
C ARG A 376 -22.15 1.50 1.33
N ILE A 377 -23.25 0.76 1.35
CA ILE A 377 -23.90 0.28 0.13
C ILE A 377 -24.87 1.36 -0.36
N ARG A 378 -24.63 1.89 -1.55
CA ARG A 378 -25.34 3.04 -2.11
C ARG A 378 -26.11 2.66 -3.37
N PRO A 379 -27.19 3.37 -3.71
CA PRO A 379 -27.84 3.21 -5.02
C PRO A 379 -26.87 3.44 -6.18
N THR A 380 -26.14 4.55 -6.12
CA THR A 380 -25.02 4.95 -6.97
C THR A 380 -23.93 5.54 -6.09
N LEU A 381 -22.67 5.50 -6.52
CA LEU A 381 -21.61 6.23 -5.82
C LEU A 381 -21.96 7.70 -5.72
N LYS A 382 -21.47 8.40 -4.70
CA LYS A 382 -21.65 9.84 -4.57
C LYS A 382 -21.05 10.56 -5.77
N GLU A 383 -21.65 11.67 -6.17
CA GLU A 383 -21.08 12.54 -7.20
C GLU A 383 -19.64 12.92 -6.86
N GLY A 384 -18.75 12.82 -7.83
CA GLY A 384 -17.32 13.07 -7.68
C GLY A 384 -16.53 11.95 -7.02
N SER A 385 -17.15 10.83 -6.61
CA SER A 385 -16.40 9.66 -6.10
C SER A 385 -15.63 8.96 -7.21
N VAL A 386 -14.45 8.46 -6.86
CA VAL A 386 -13.60 7.69 -7.75
C VAL A 386 -14.12 6.24 -7.83
N VAL A 387 -14.06 5.63 -9.00
CA VAL A 387 -14.27 4.20 -9.19
C VAL A 387 -12.90 3.52 -9.17
N THR A 388 -12.51 2.96 -8.03
CA THR A 388 -11.25 2.23 -7.87
C THR A 388 -11.30 0.90 -8.61
N ASP A 389 -12.36 0.11 -8.38
CA ASP A 389 -12.60 -1.13 -9.11
C ASP A 389 -13.90 -1.01 -9.91
N THR A 390 -13.79 -1.20 -11.21
CA THR A 390 -14.98 -1.20 -12.06
C THR A 390 -15.87 -2.41 -11.77
N ARG A 391 -17.17 -2.27 -12.03
CA ARG A 391 -18.15 -3.36 -11.84
C ARG A 391 -17.79 -4.67 -12.55
N CYS A 392 -17.01 -4.61 -13.64
CA CYS A 392 -16.56 -5.79 -14.36
C CYS A 392 -15.49 -6.57 -13.60
N ASN A 393 -14.70 -5.89 -12.74
CA ASN A 393 -13.58 -6.48 -12.02
C ASN A 393 -14.00 -7.03 -10.64
N THR A 394 -14.98 -6.42 -9.97
CA THR A 394 -15.45 -6.84 -8.64
C THR A 394 -15.89 -8.31 -8.65
N HIS A 395 -15.24 -9.12 -7.80
CA HIS A 395 -15.50 -10.55 -7.70
C HIS A 395 -16.38 -10.86 -6.50
N TYR A 396 -15.84 -10.87 -5.29
CA TYR A 396 -16.63 -11.01 -4.05
C TYR A 396 -16.75 -9.68 -3.34
N LEU A 397 -17.95 -9.37 -2.87
CA LEU A 397 -18.23 -8.28 -1.96
C LEU A 397 -18.65 -8.87 -0.62
N VAL A 398 -18.07 -8.38 0.49
CA VAL A 398 -18.29 -8.89 1.84
C VAL A 398 -18.62 -7.77 2.80
N THR A 399 -19.69 -7.96 3.57
CA THR A 399 -20.03 -7.16 4.75
C THR A 399 -20.24 -8.10 5.94
N GLU A 400 -20.51 -7.57 7.12
CA GLU A 400 -20.87 -8.36 8.29
C GLU A 400 -22.16 -9.20 8.13
N TYR A 401 -22.96 -8.91 7.09
CA TYR A 401 -24.21 -9.61 6.77
C TYR A 401 -24.05 -10.73 5.74
N GLY A 402 -22.88 -10.89 5.13
CA GLY A 402 -22.62 -11.97 4.19
C GLY A 402 -21.55 -11.67 3.15
N ALA A 403 -21.29 -12.68 2.32
CA ALA A 403 -20.38 -12.62 1.18
C ALA A 403 -21.14 -13.00 -0.10
N VAL A 404 -21.01 -12.20 -1.16
CA VAL A 404 -21.69 -12.42 -2.43
C VAL A 404 -20.71 -12.40 -3.60
N ASN A 405 -20.83 -13.36 -4.51
CA ASN A 405 -20.09 -13.39 -5.76
C ASN A 405 -20.86 -12.62 -6.85
N LEU A 406 -20.23 -11.59 -7.43
CA LEU A 406 -20.84 -10.71 -8.41
C LEU A 406 -20.42 -11.02 -9.87
N LYS A 407 -19.45 -11.92 -10.09
CA LYS A 407 -19.02 -12.29 -11.44
C LYS A 407 -20.13 -13.00 -12.21
N GLY A 408 -20.33 -12.60 -13.47
CA GLY A 408 -21.35 -13.18 -14.34
C GLY A 408 -22.79 -12.84 -14.00
N ALA A 409 -23.05 -12.12 -12.88
CA ALA A 409 -24.38 -11.72 -12.47
C ALA A 409 -24.89 -10.55 -13.33
N ALA A 410 -26.14 -10.64 -13.82
CA ALA A 410 -26.84 -9.55 -14.48
C ALA A 410 -27.11 -8.39 -13.49
N THR A 411 -27.39 -7.19 -13.98
CA THR A 411 -27.57 -6.00 -13.15
C THR A 411 -28.60 -6.19 -12.03
N TRP A 412 -29.72 -6.84 -12.32
CA TRP A 412 -30.76 -7.12 -11.31
C TRP A 412 -30.30 -8.14 -10.25
N GLN A 413 -29.51 -9.15 -10.66
CA GLN A 413 -28.95 -10.12 -9.74
C GLN A 413 -27.88 -9.48 -8.84
N ARG A 414 -27.10 -8.55 -9.39
CA ARG A 414 -26.14 -7.77 -8.59
C ARG A 414 -26.86 -6.95 -7.52
N ALA A 415 -27.88 -6.18 -7.94
CA ALA A 415 -28.66 -5.38 -7.00
C ALA A 415 -29.24 -6.26 -5.87
N GLU A 416 -29.85 -7.41 -6.20
CA GLU A 416 -30.40 -8.36 -5.23
C GLU A 416 -29.31 -8.86 -4.26
N LYS A 417 -28.17 -9.34 -4.78
CA LYS A 417 -27.07 -9.85 -3.98
C LYS A 417 -26.47 -8.77 -3.09
N ILE A 418 -26.23 -7.56 -3.61
CA ILE A 418 -25.65 -6.46 -2.85
C ILE A 418 -26.62 -5.98 -1.75
N ILE A 419 -27.91 -5.87 -2.05
CA ILE A 419 -28.93 -5.51 -1.06
C ILE A 419 -29.04 -6.56 0.04
N SER A 420 -28.89 -7.85 -0.28
CA SER A 420 -28.97 -8.93 0.72
C SER A 420 -27.91 -8.81 1.81
N ILE A 421 -26.76 -8.22 1.52
CA ILE A 421 -25.66 -7.99 2.46
C ILE A 421 -25.60 -6.55 3.00
N ALA A 422 -26.55 -5.70 2.65
CA ALA A 422 -26.70 -4.36 3.24
C ALA A 422 -27.25 -4.46 4.66
N HIS A 423 -27.00 -3.40 5.46
CA HIS A 423 -27.64 -3.29 6.77
C HIS A 423 -29.17 -3.33 6.64
N PRO A 424 -29.89 -4.09 7.46
CA PRO A 424 -31.35 -4.29 7.32
C PRO A 424 -32.15 -2.97 7.19
N ASP A 425 -31.81 -1.96 7.97
CA ASP A 425 -32.54 -0.67 8.00
C ASP A 425 -32.48 0.11 6.66
N PHE A 426 -31.54 -0.21 5.79
CA PHE A 426 -31.37 0.45 4.51
C PHE A 426 -31.88 -0.35 3.30
N ARG A 427 -32.26 -1.63 3.48
CA ARG A 427 -32.61 -2.52 2.37
C ARG A 427 -33.84 -2.04 1.59
N GLU A 428 -34.89 -1.60 2.28
CA GLU A 428 -36.12 -1.11 1.64
C GLU A 428 -35.85 0.15 0.79
N ASP A 429 -35.01 1.05 1.28
CA ASP A 429 -34.62 2.24 0.54
C ASP A 429 -33.81 1.88 -0.72
N LEU A 430 -32.88 0.92 -0.58
CA LEU A 430 -32.08 0.43 -1.70
C LEU A 430 -32.95 -0.28 -2.75
N ILE A 431 -33.97 -1.03 -2.34
CA ILE A 431 -34.93 -1.69 -3.25
C ILE A 431 -35.72 -0.61 -4.03
N ARG A 432 -36.25 0.42 -3.37
CA ARG A 432 -36.99 1.51 -4.02
C ARG A 432 -36.12 2.22 -5.07
N GLU A 433 -34.85 2.48 -4.74
CA GLU A 433 -33.92 3.07 -5.68
C GLU A 433 -33.57 2.13 -6.82
N ALA A 434 -33.38 0.84 -6.57
CA ALA A 434 -33.14 -0.16 -7.61
C ALA A 434 -34.34 -0.29 -8.58
N GLU A 435 -35.59 -0.19 -8.07
CA GLU A 435 -36.81 -0.12 -8.89
C GLU A 435 -36.82 1.13 -9.77
N ARG A 436 -36.53 2.30 -9.17
CA ARG A 436 -36.46 3.58 -9.89
C ARG A 436 -35.42 3.52 -11.04
N MET A 437 -34.28 2.88 -10.79
CA MET A 437 -33.19 2.70 -11.76
C MET A 437 -33.46 1.56 -12.76
N LYS A 438 -34.57 0.79 -12.60
CA LYS A 438 -34.95 -0.37 -13.44
C LYS A 438 -33.92 -1.50 -13.44
N ILE A 439 -33.23 -1.66 -12.32
CA ILE A 439 -32.30 -2.77 -12.04
C ILE A 439 -32.86 -3.72 -10.96
N TRP A 440 -34.15 -3.67 -10.69
CA TRP A 440 -34.87 -4.58 -9.80
C TRP A 440 -35.96 -5.32 -10.57
N ARG A 441 -36.05 -6.64 -10.40
CA ARG A 441 -37.10 -7.43 -11.05
C ARG A 441 -38.30 -7.53 -10.13
N ARG A 442 -39.51 -7.44 -10.74
CA ARG A 442 -40.76 -7.63 -9.99
C ARG A 442 -40.83 -8.96 -9.23
N SER A 443 -40.20 -10.04 -9.75
CA SER A 443 -40.11 -11.36 -9.12
C SER A 443 -39.24 -11.39 -7.84
N ASN A 444 -38.43 -10.35 -7.58
CA ASN A 444 -37.58 -10.27 -6.39
C ASN A 444 -38.31 -9.64 -5.18
N GLN A 445 -39.58 -9.25 -5.37
CA GLN A 445 -40.42 -8.62 -4.33
C GLN A 445 -41.13 -9.66 -3.44
N ARG A 446 -40.61 -10.84 -3.25
CA ARG A 446 -41.21 -11.90 -2.44
C ARG A 446 -40.63 -11.92 -1.03
#